data_639e2bb0e3374056cb679602e30c253e
#
_entry.id   639e2bb0e3374056cb679602e30c253e
#
_cell.length_a   1.000
_cell.length_b   1.000
_cell.length_c   1.000
_cell.angle_alpha   90.00
_cell.angle_beta   90.00
_cell.angle_gamma   90.00
#
_symmetry.space_group_name_H-M   'P 1'
#
loop_
_entity.id
_entity.type
_entity.pdbx_description
1 polymer ?
#
loop_
_entity_poly.entity_id
_entity_poly.type
_entity_poly.pdbx_seq_one_letter_code
_entity_poly.pdbx_strand_id
1 'polypeptide(L)'
;RHLSSTVLAELESGLASDINKLVISDLDIRHEHKTKGQTVRYEKILEMYRPDFSGFLWTTILCLDNKNPENLREYHPQGCSIIPGAFKPFEKDNLRKGKIVEYSPKIDQDPKIKIMNRRVVKRTIDYETSKVIVSFGRGIKASPEQNIKLVEEFAELLGAEIGITLPLSKKPYQLSQNMDSKYMIPDRVIGTSGSKVAPTLYVAIGLSGAVQHVAGMKGSEVVISINTDENSPIIDESDIFIKGRLEDVVPILIDQIKKQIAAISLRSN
;
A
#
# COMPACT_ATOMS: atom_id res chain seq x y z
N ARG A 1 -2.16 9.03 -11.78
CA ARG A 1 -2.21 10.16 -10.81
C ARG A 1 -2.32 11.51 -11.52
N HIS A 2 -1.57 11.78 -12.61
CA HIS A 2 -1.57 13.09 -13.27
C HIS A 2 -2.90 13.43 -13.94
N LEU A 3 -3.58 12.47 -14.54
CA LEU A 3 -4.81 12.72 -15.28
C LEU A 3 -5.93 13.29 -14.40
N SER A 4 -6.15 12.71 -13.20
CA SER A 4 -7.21 13.16 -12.30
C SER A 4 -7.01 14.59 -11.81
N SER A 5 -5.76 14.97 -11.49
CA SER A 5 -5.46 16.35 -11.07
C SER A 5 -5.66 17.36 -12.21
N THR A 6 -5.27 17.00 -13.43
CA THR A 6 -5.47 17.87 -14.60
C THR A 6 -6.96 18.06 -14.89
N VAL A 7 -7.74 16.97 -14.89
CA VAL A 7 -9.19 17.04 -15.16
C VAL A 7 -9.91 17.87 -14.12
N LEU A 8 -9.63 17.66 -12.82
CA LEU A 8 -10.31 18.43 -11.77
C LEU A 8 -9.85 19.87 -11.71
N ALA A 9 -8.60 20.17 -12.07
CA ALA A 9 -8.13 21.54 -12.22
C ALA A 9 -8.84 22.26 -13.38
N GLU A 10 -9.04 21.60 -14.51
CA GLU A 10 -9.78 22.14 -15.66
C GLU A 10 -11.26 22.39 -15.32
N LEU A 11 -11.84 21.53 -14.47
CA LEU A 11 -13.20 21.72 -13.95
C LEU A 11 -13.25 22.68 -12.76
N GLU A 12 -12.12 23.29 -12.41
CA GLU A 12 -11.96 24.21 -11.28
C GLU A 12 -12.47 23.61 -9.94
N SER A 13 -12.36 22.30 -9.78
CA SER A 13 -12.78 21.57 -8.60
C SER A 13 -11.59 20.99 -7.83
N GLY A 14 -11.81 20.57 -6.58
CA GLY A 14 -10.79 19.99 -5.72
C GLY A 14 -10.57 18.50 -5.94
N LEU A 15 -9.32 18.06 -5.75
CA LEU A 15 -8.94 16.66 -5.73
C LEU A 15 -8.36 16.28 -4.36
N ALA A 16 -8.90 15.25 -3.74
CA ALA A 16 -8.26 14.59 -2.61
C ALA A 16 -7.51 13.34 -3.09
N SER A 17 -6.23 13.22 -2.75
CA SER A 17 -5.41 12.08 -3.16
C SER A 17 -5.16 11.09 -2.02
N ASP A 18 -4.96 9.82 -2.40
CA ASP A 18 -4.60 8.73 -1.49
C ASP A 18 -5.63 8.50 -0.37
N ILE A 19 -6.90 8.48 -0.75
CA ILE A 19 -8.05 8.28 0.13
C ILE A 19 -8.20 6.78 0.44
N ASN A 20 -8.55 6.46 1.68
CA ASN A 20 -8.83 5.10 2.11
C ASN A 20 -10.19 4.93 2.84
N LYS A 21 -10.93 6.02 3.07
CA LYS A 21 -12.29 5.99 3.60
C LYS A 21 -13.10 7.12 3.01
N LEU A 22 -14.34 6.84 2.64
CA LEU A 22 -15.32 7.79 2.12
C LEU A 22 -16.59 7.70 2.95
N VAL A 23 -17.14 8.87 3.31
CA VAL A 23 -18.42 8.98 4.01
C VAL A 23 -19.24 10.07 3.34
N ILE A 24 -20.55 9.89 3.25
CA ILE A 24 -21.49 10.95 2.84
C ILE A 24 -22.26 11.35 4.08
N SER A 25 -22.23 12.63 4.42
CA SER A 25 -22.85 13.16 5.62
C SER A 25 -23.42 14.57 5.41
N ASP A 26 -24.25 14.98 6.34
CA ASP A 26 -24.70 16.36 6.46
C ASP A 26 -23.88 17.04 7.56
N LEU A 27 -23.34 18.19 7.26
CA LEU A 27 -22.44 18.93 8.13
C LEU A 27 -22.89 20.38 8.33
N ASP A 28 -22.85 20.83 9.59
CA ASP A 28 -23.00 22.23 9.92
C ASP A 28 -21.60 22.87 10.01
N ILE A 29 -21.27 23.72 9.05
CA ILE A 29 -19.91 24.24 8.89
C ILE A 29 -19.90 25.75 9.03
N ARG A 30 -18.95 26.23 9.82
CA ARG A 30 -18.61 27.64 9.94
C ARG A 30 -17.22 27.87 9.34
N HIS A 31 -17.15 28.69 8.30
CA HIS A 31 -15.89 29.01 7.62
C HIS A 31 -15.87 30.48 7.22
N GLU A 32 -14.80 31.20 7.52
CA GLU A 32 -14.71 32.62 7.35
C GLU A 32 -14.99 33.07 5.90
N HIS A 33 -14.31 32.45 4.95
CA HIS A 33 -14.47 32.85 3.53
C HIS A 33 -15.66 32.18 2.84
N LYS A 34 -15.96 30.91 3.15
CA LYS A 34 -17.01 30.16 2.46
C LYS A 34 -18.41 30.41 2.97
N THR A 35 -18.55 30.75 4.25
CA THR A 35 -19.86 31.00 4.88
C THR A 35 -19.96 32.39 5.54
N LYS A 36 -18.99 33.27 5.29
CA LYS A 36 -18.89 34.61 5.92
C LYS A 36 -18.98 34.53 7.46
N GLY A 37 -18.35 33.50 8.05
CA GLY A 37 -18.35 33.29 9.50
C GLY A 37 -19.68 32.83 10.09
N GLN A 38 -20.70 32.56 9.28
CA GLN A 38 -21.96 31.95 9.72
C GLN A 38 -21.91 30.45 9.67
N THR A 39 -22.70 29.79 10.51
CA THR A 39 -22.88 28.31 10.42
C THR A 39 -23.92 28.05 9.35
N VAL A 40 -23.52 27.24 8.35
CA VAL A 40 -24.37 26.85 7.22
C VAL A 40 -24.44 25.33 7.13
N ARG A 41 -25.64 24.81 6.92
CA ARG A 41 -25.89 23.40 6.66
C ARG A 41 -25.46 23.04 5.26
N TYR A 42 -24.56 22.06 5.16
CA TYR A 42 -24.19 21.41 3.90
C TYR A 42 -24.74 20.00 3.90
N GLU A 43 -25.53 19.65 2.91
CA GLU A 43 -26.16 18.33 2.78
C GLU A 43 -25.41 17.46 1.78
N LYS A 44 -25.34 16.15 2.09
CA LYS A 44 -24.73 15.11 1.22
C LYS A 44 -23.29 15.43 0.82
N ILE A 45 -22.50 15.92 1.77
CA ILE A 45 -21.08 16.22 1.55
C ILE A 45 -20.27 14.93 1.54
N LEU A 46 -19.38 14.82 0.57
CA LEU A 46 -18.40 13.74 0.51
C LEU A 46 -17.23 14.06 1.43
N GLU A 47 -17.13 13.33 2.54
CA GLU A 47 -15.97 13.35 3.41
C GLU A 47 -14.94 12.35 2.92
N MET A 48 -13.75 12.83 2.61
CA MET A 48 -12.65 12.05 2.06
C MET A 48 -11.54 11.94 3.10
N TYR A 49 -11.30 10.72 3.59
CA TYR A 49 -10.31 10.48 4.64
C TYR A 49 -9.04 9.89 4.05
N ARG A 50 -7.92 10.43 4.42
CA ARG A 50 -6.62 9.85 4.10
C ARG A 50 -5.76 9.70 5.36
N PRO A 51 -4.89 8.68 5.41
CA PRO A 51 -3.91 8.58 6.47
C PRO A 51 -2.87 9.69 6.32
N ASP A 52 -2.55 10.34 7.43
CA ASP A 52 -1.51 11.35 7.52
C ASP A 52 -0.51 10.98 8.62
N PHE A 53 0.64 11.66 8.70
CA PHE A 53 1.70 11.35 9.66
C PHE A 53 2.01 9.86 9.76
N SER A 54 2.27 9.23 8.62
CA SER A 54 2.57 7.79 8.53
C SER A 54 1.45 6.86 9.02
N GLY A 55 0.21 7.32 9.03
CA GLY A 55 -0.96 6.55 9.41
C GLY A 55 -1.42 6.72 10.86
N PHE A 56 -0.76 7.57 11.65
CA PHE A 56 -1.20 7.86 13.03
C PHE A 56 -2.40 8.79 13.11
N LEU A 57 -2.54 9.67 12.14
CA LEU A 57 -3.66 10.62 12.08
C LEU A 57 -4.45 10.43 10.80
N TRP A 58 -5.70 10.84 10.87
CA TRP A 58 -6.59 10.90 9.73
C TRP A 58 -6.87 12.35 9.39
N THR A 59 -6.65 12.72 8.15
CA THR A 59 -7.05 14.02 7.63
C THR A 59 -8.37 13.86 6.89
N THR A 60 -9.39 14.59 7.30
CA THR A 60 -10.65 14.73 6.58
C THR A 60 -10.55 15.85 5.59
N ILE A 61 -10.79 15.57 4.32
CA ILE A 61 -10.77 16.55 3.24
C ILE A 61 -12.20 16.76 2.74
N LEU A 62 -12.61 18.00 2.70
CA LEU A 62 -13.92 18.42 2.22
C LEU A 62 -13.75 19.36 1.02
N CYS A 63 -14.51 19.13 -0.04
CA CYS A 63 -14.60 20.05 -1.16
C CYS A 63 -15.94 20.80 -1.05
N LEU A 64 -15.92 21.93 -0.35
CA LEU A 64 -17.13 22.69 -0.01
C LEU A 64 -17.42 23.79 -1.02
N ASP A 65 -18.68 23.89 -1.41
CA ASP A 65 -19.17 25.04 -2.16
C ASP A 65 -19.02 26.33 -1.37
N ASN A 66 -18.82 27.41 -2.07
CA ASN A 66 -18.85 28.75 -1.46
C ASN A 66 -20.29 29.22 -1.34
N LYS A 67 -20.79 29.35 -0.11
CA LYS A 67 -22.14 29.83 0.24
C LYS A 67 -22.14 31.28 0.64
N ASN A 68 -20.99 31.99 0.54
CA ASN A 68 -20.95 33.43 0.77
C ASN A 68 -21.70 34.14 -0.34
N PRO A 69 -22.75 34.97 -0.03
CA PRO A 69 -23.54 35.67 -1.03
C PRO A 69 -22.75 36.57 -1.97
N GLU A 70 -21.60 37.08 -1.52
CA GLU A 70 -20.73 37.95 -2.32
C GLU A 70 -19.90 37.19 -3.37
N ASN A 71 -19.76 35.87 -3.20
CA ASN A 71 -18.97 35.01 -4.07
C ASN A 71 -19.50 33.58 -4.06
N LEU A 72 -20.74 33.38 -4.47
CA LEU A 72 -21.35 32.07 -4.61
C LEU A 72 -20.61 31.26 -5.68
N ARG A 73 -20.17 30.02 -5.32
CA ARG A 73 -19.51 29.14 -6.26
C ARG A 73 -19.70 27.68 -5.86
N GLU A 74 -20.05 26.87 -6.82
CA GLU A 74 -20.10 25.44 -6.67
C GLU A 74 -18.78 24.81 -7.14
N TYR A 75 -18.31 23.78 -6.42
CA TYR A 75 -17.09 23.04 -6.72
C TYR A 75 -17.44 21.58 -7.02
N HIS A 76 -17.97 21.34 -8.21
CA HIS A 76 -18.37 20.02 -8.70
C HIS A 76 -17.73 19.69 -10.04
N PRO A 77 -17.48 18.41 -10.33
CA PRO A 77 -17.64 17.23 -9.44
C PRO A 77 -16.59 17.20 -8.34
N GLN A 78 -16.96 16.60 -7.20
CA GLN A 78 -15.98 16.26 -6.18
C GLN A 78 -15.22 15.00 -6.63
N GLY A 79 -13.90 14.98 -6.49
CA GLY A 79 -13.08 13.89 -6.95
C GLY A 79 -12.00 13.44 -5.97
N CYS A 80 -11.66 12.17 -6.02
CA CYS A 80 -10.55 11.63 -5.24
C CYS A 80 -9.82 10.52 -5.99
N SER A 81 -8.56 10.28 -5.61
CA SER A 81 -7.87 9.04 -5.92
C SER A 81 -7.82 8.14 -4.69
N ILE A 82 -8.00 6.84 -4.89
CA ILE A 82 -8.08 5.85 -3.83
C ILE A 82 -6.77 5.08 -3.75
N ILE A 83 -6.32 4.76 -2.53
CA ILE A 83 -5.18 3.86 -2.31
C ILE A 83 -5.59 2.46 -2.78
N PRO A 84 -4.81 1.80 -3.65
CA PRO A 84 -5.08 0.41 -4.02
C PRO A 84 -5.21 -0.49 -2.79
N GLY A 85 -6.24 -1.35 -2.77
CA GLY A 85 -6.53 -2.25 -1.65
C GLY A 85 -7.25 -1.61 -0.45
N ALA A 86 -7.52 -0.30 -0.46
CA ALA A 86 -8.19 0.38 0.65
C ALA A 86 -9.66 -0.05 0.86
N PHE A 87 -10.32 -0.50 -0.20
CA PHE A 87 -11.71 -0.95 -0.15
C PHE A 87 -11.79 -2.43 -0.52
N LYS A 88 -12.51 -3.20 0.29
CA LYS A 88 -12.84 -4.58 -0.06
C LYS A 88 -13.89 -4.59 -1.18
N PRO A 89 -13.78 -5.49 -2.18
CA PRO A 89 -14.83 -5.63 -3.18
C PRO A 89 -16.12 -6.13 -2.52
N PHE A 90 -17.26 -5.59 -2.98
CA PHE A 90 -18.54 -6.14 -2.58
C PHE A 90 -18.77 -7.50 -3.23
N GLU A 91 -19.67 -8.30 -2.63
CA GLU A 91 -20.17 -9.49 -3.28
C GLU A 91 -20.79 -9.13 -4.64
N LYS A 92 -20.56 -10.02 -5.62
CA LYS A 92 -21.04 -9.78 -6.98
C LYS A 92 -22.56 -9.81 -7.00
N ASP A 93 -23.18 -8.67 -7.30
CA ASP A 93 -24.61 -8.55 -7.54
C ASP A 93 -24.90 -8.75 -9.03
N ASN A 94 -25.43 -9.92 -9.37
CA ASN A 94 -25.76 -10.29 -10.75
C ASN A 94 -26.99 -9.54 -11.30
N LEU A 95 -27.76 -8.85 -10.44
CA LEU A 95 -28.93 -8.06 -10.85
C LEU A 95 -28.55 -6.64 -11.25
N ARG A 96 -27.38 -6.14 -10.85
CA ARG A 96 -26.89 -4.83 -11.25
C ARG A 96 -26.48 -4.83 -12.72
N LYS A 97 -27.09 -3.92 -13.46
CA LYS A 97 -26.73 -3.64 -14.86
C LYS A 97 -26.07 -2.28 -14.94
N GLY A 98 -24.89 -2.19 -15.56
CA GLY A 98 -24.21 -0.97 -15.87
C GLY A 98 -24.32 -0.64 -17.37
N LYS A 99 -24.22 0.64 -17.71
CA LYS A 99 -24.03 1.09 -19.11
C LYS A 99 -22.55 1.26 -19.37
N ILE A 100 -22.03 0.57 -20.36
CA ILE A 100 -20.68 0.79 -20.87
C ILE A 100 -20.79 1.84 -21.98
N VAL A 101 -20.02 2.91 -21.86
CA VAL A 101 -19.91 3.96 -22.87
C VAL A 101 -18.51 3.93 -23.43
N GLU A 102 -18.38 3.59 -24.70
CA GLU A 102 -17.11 3.67 -25.41
C GLU A 102 -16.90 5.13 -25.85
N TYR A 103 -15.72 5.65 -25.54
CA TYR A 103 -15.33 7.00 -25.90
C TYR A 103 -13.96 7.01 -26.58
N SER A 104 -13.93 7.51 -27.77
CA SER A 104 -12.69 7.71 -28.54
C SER A 104 -12.36 9.20 -28.56
N PRO A 105 -11.39 9.66 -27.76
CA PRO A 105 -11.01 11.07 -27.74
C PRO A 105 -10.38 11.48 -29.07
N LYS A 106 -10.70 12.69 -29.54
CA LYS A 106 -9.94 13.31 -30.64
C LYS A 106 -8.58 13.72 -30.07
N ILE A 107 -7.54 13.05 -30.52
CA ILE A 107 -6.16 13.38 -30.13
C ILE A 107 -5.62 14.37 -31.16
N ASP A 108 -5.02 15.46 -30.68
CA ASP A 108 -4.33 16.42 -31.55
C ASP A 108 -3.24 15.70 -32.38
N GLN A 109 -3.26 15.89 -33.70
CA GLN A 109 -2.35 15.22 -34.62
C GLN A 109 -0.94 15.84 -34.62
N ASP A 110 -0.77 17.01 -33.98
CA ASP A 110 0.54 17.64 -33.84
C ASP A 110 0.92 17.77 -32.34
N PRO A 111 1.26 16.66 -31.68
CA PRO A 111 1.60 16.69 -30.28
C PRO A 111 2.95 17.40 -30.06
N LYS A 112 2.97 18.38 -29.14
CA LYS A 112 4.20 19.09 -28.73
C LYS A 112 5.26 18.14 -28.18
N ILE A 113 4.87 16.91 -27.79
CA ILE A 113 5.73 15.88 -27.23
C ILE A 113 5.63 14.63 -28.12
N LYS A 114 6.74 14.19 -28.70
CA LYS A 114 6.83 12.98 -29.52
C LYS A 114 7.48 11.85 -28.71
N ILE A 115 6.78 10.72 -28.60
CA ILE A 115 7.36 9.51 -27.98
C ILE A 115 8.32 8.87 -28.97
N MET A 116 9.62 8.97 -28.72
CA MET A 116 10.65 8.41 -29.60
C MET A 116 10.84 6.91 -29.38
N ASN A 117 10.70 6.44 -28.15
CA ASN A 117 10.85 5.03 -27.80
C ASN A 117 10.03 4.69 -26.56
N ARG A 118 9.52 3.46 -26.50
CA ARG A 118 8.80 2.92 -25.34
C ARG A 118 9.44 1.60 -24.95
N ARG A 119 10.09 1.58 -23.79
CA ARG A 119 10.61 0.36 -23.17
C ARG A 119 9.61 -0.11 -22.10
N VAL A 120 9.03 -1.27 -22.31
CA VAL A 120 8.22 -1.94 -21.29
C VAL A 120 9.17 -2.72 -20.39
N VAL A 121 9.32 -2.29 -19.16
CA VAL A 121 10.04 -3.05 -18.12
C VAL A 121 9.02 -3.94 -17.43
N LYS A 122 9.15 -5.26 -17.56
CA LYS A 122 8.37 -6.19 -16.75
C LYS A 122 8.74 -5.95 -15.27
N ARG A 123 7.76 -5.60 -14.45
CA ARG A 123 7.96 -5.64 -13.00
C ARG A 123 8.17 -7.11 -12.63
N THR A 124 9.29 -7.38 -11.99
CA THR A 124 9.62 -8.72 -11.45
C THR A 124 8.99 -8.94 -10.07
N ILE A 125 8.40 -7.92 -9.49
CA ILE A 125 7.82 -7.90 -8.15
C ILE A 125 6.34 -7.56 -8.30
N ASP A 126 5.47 -8.44 -7.85
CA ASP A 126 4.02 -8.24 -7.90
C ASP A 126 3.43 -8.28 -6.49
N TYR A 127 3.47 -7.14 -5.80
CA TYR A 127 2.83 -7.00 -4.50
C TYR A 127 1.30 -6.84 -4.59
N GLU A 128 0.76 -6.46 -5.75
CA GLU A 128 -0.66 -6.15 -5.90
C GLU A 128 -1.52 -7.41 -5.90
N THR A 129 -1.01 -8.51 -6.46
CA THR A 129 -1.74 -9.79 -6.52
C THR A 129 -1.23 -10.83 -5.53
N SER A 130 -0.07 -10.58 -4.90
CA SER A 130 0.52 -11.53 -3.96
C SER A 130 -0.30 -11.67 -2.68
N LYS A 131 -0.70 -12.90 -2.35
CA LYS A 131 -1.42 -13.22 -1.11
C LYS A 131 -0.49 -13.34 0.09
N VAL A 132 0.78 -13.63 -0.14
CA VAL A 132 1.78 -13.81 0.91
C VAL A 132 2.99 -12.93 0.62
N ILE A 133 3.43 -12.19 1.61
CA ILE A 133 4.64 -11.37 1.53
C ILE A 133 5.55 -11.71 2.70
N VAL A 134 6.81 -12.01 2.41
CA VAL A 134 7.87 -12.17 3.41
C VAL A 134 8.78 -10.94 3.32
N SER A 135 8.86 -10.17 4.39
CA SER A 135 9.71 -8.98 4.43
C SER A 135 10.81 -9.12 5.48
N PHE A 136 12.00 -8.64 5.15
CA PHE A 136 13.09 -8.69 6.09
C PHE A 136 13.75 -7.32 6.31
N GLY A 137 14.35 -7.17 7.49
CA GLY A 137 15.04 -5.98 7.91
C GLY A 137 16.51 -6.20 8.23
N ARG A 138 17.10 -5.30 9.00
CA ARG A 138 18.52 -5.37 9.41
C ARG A 138 18.87 -6.58 10.29
N GLY A 139 17.89 -7.36 10.74
CA GLY A 139 18.13 -8.61 11.47
C GLY A 139 18.95 -9.66 10.71
N ILE A 140 19.11 -9.53 9.38
CA ILE A 140 19.97 -10.39 8.57
C ILE A 140 21.48 -10.18 8.81
N LYS A 141 21.87 -9.20 9.64
CA LYS A 141 23.24 -8.68 9.77
C LYS A 141 24.33 -9.71 10.13
N ALA A 142 23.98 -10.81 10.81
CA ALA A 142 24.96 -11.79 11.27
C ALA A 142 25.62 -12.55 10.10
N SER A 143 24.84 -12.91 9.10
CA SER A 143 25.30 -13.57 7.87
C SER A 143 24.39 -13.15 6.71
N PRO A 144 24.54 -11.93 6.18
CA PRO A 144 23.55 -11.30 5.32
C PRO A 144 23.17 -12.14 4.10
N GLU A 145 24.14 -12.67 3.40
CA GLU A 145 23.92 -13.46 2.18
C GLU A 145 23.27 -14.81 2.44
N GLN A 146 23.68 -15.49 3.53
CA GLN A 146 23.09 -16.77 3.93
C GLN A 146 21.65 -16.56 4.43
N ASN A 147 21.43 -15.50 5.19
CA ASN A 147 20.11 -15.16 5.72
C ASN A 147 19.13 -14.78 4.61
N ILE A 148 19.57 -14.10 3.57
CA ILE A 148 18.73 -13.80 2.40
C ILE A 148 18.37 -15.11 1.68
N LYS A 149 19.30 -16.07 1.54
CA LYS A 149 18.99 -17.39 0.94
C LYS A 149 17.96 -18.17 1.75
N LEU A 150 18.03 -18.11 3.08
CA LEU A 150 17.01 -18.74 3.94
C LEU A 150 15.64 -18.08 3.77
N VAL A 151 15.61 -16.76 3.69
CA VAL A 151 14.35 -16.03 3.42
C VAL A 151 13.83 -16.34 2.01
N GLU A 152 14.71 -16.48 1.03
CA GLU A 152 14.35 -16.85 -0.35
C GLU A 152 13.70 -18.24 -0.39
N GLU A 153 14.32 -19.25 0.21
CA GLU A 153 13.77 -20.61 0.30
C GLU A 153 12.41 -20.62 1.03
N PHE A 154 12.31 -19.90 2.13
CA PHE A 154 11.08 -19.79 2.89
C PHE A 154 9.95 -19.12 2.07
N ALA A 155 10.26 -18.03 1.38
CA ALA A 155 9.31 -17.34 0.54
C ALA A 155 8.85 -18.18 -0.65
N GLU A 156 9.77 -18.94 -1.26
CA GLU A 156 9.46 -19.84 -2.37
C GLU A 156 8.47 -20.94 -1.95
N LEU A 157 8.68 -21.56 -0.78
CA LEU A 157 7.75 -22.56 -0.24
C LEU A 157 6.34 -22.02 0.04
N LEU A 158 6.24 -20.73 0.36
CA LEU A 158 4.96 -20.07 0.61
C LEU A 158 4.34 -19.46 -0.66
N GLY A 159 5.03 -19.48 -1.79
CA GLY A 159 4.65 -18.73 -2.99
C GLY A 159 4.59 -17.23 -2.73
N ALA A 160 5.48 -16.72 -1.89
CA ALA A 160 5.47 -15.35 -1.39
C ALA A 160 6.36 -14.41 -2.21
N GLU A 161 5.97 -13.16 -2.33
CA GLU A 161 6.87 -12.08 -2.74
C GLU A 161 7.76 -11.63 -1.58
N ILE A 162 8.97 -11.19 -1.93
CA ILE A 162 9.94 -10.74 -0.93
C ILE A 162 10.01 -9.22 -0.89
N GLY A 163 9.80 -8.65 0.32
CA GLY A 163 9.96 -7.24 0.61
C GLY A 163 11.15 -6.93 1.50
N ILE A 164 11.55 -5.65 1.52
CA ILE A 164 12.62 -5.17 2.41
C ILE A 164 12.21 -3.87 3.12
N THR A 165 12.91 -3.56 4.21
CA THR A 165 12.82 -2.25 4.84
C THR A 165 13.69 -1.22 4.11
N LEU A 166 13.30 0.06 4.12
CA LEU A 166 14.03 1.15 3.44
C LEU A 166 15.55 1.20 3.74
N PRO A 167 16.03 0.98 4.98
CA PRO A 167 17.47 0.99 5.25
C PRO A 167 18.28 0.00 4.40
N LEU A 168 17.69 -1.14 4.02
CA LEU A 168 18.39 -2.14 3.22
C LEU A 168 18.59 -1.70 1.77
N SER A 169 17.71 -0.89 1.21
CA SER A 169 17.89 -0.34 -0.14
C SER A 169 19.09 0.61 -0.27
N LYS A 170 19.67 1.03 0.88
CA LYS A 170 20.92 1.81 0.94
C LYS A 170 22.17 0.95 0.95
N LYS A 171 21.99 -0.38 0.76
CA LYS A 171 23.10 -1.36 0.67
C LYS A 171 24.05 -1.32 1.86
N PRO A 172 23.54 -1.49 3.10
CA PRO A 172 24.36 -1.38 4.32
C PRO A 172 25.34 -2.56 4.52
N TYR A 173 25.21 -3.61 3.72
CA TYR A 173 26.01 -4.83 3.80
C TYR A 173 26.77 -5.08 2.50
N GLN A 174 27.92 -5.72 2.60
CA GLN A 174 28.65 -6.23 1.43
C GLN A 174 28.01 -7.54 0.99
N LEU A 175 27.36 -7.54 -0.16
CA LEU A 175 26.70 -8.68 -0.79
C LEU A 175 27.31 -8.91 -2.18
N SER A 176 27.10 -10.11 -2.72
CA SER A 176 27.37 -10.33 -4.14
C SER A 176 26.51 -9.42 -5.02
N GLN A 177 27.04 -9.04 -6.18
CA GLN A 177 26.34 -8.15 -7.13
C GLN A 177 24.94 -8.68 -7.51
N ASN A 178 24.79 -10.00 -7.58
CA ASN A 178 23.51 -10.63 -7.87
C ASN A 178 22.49 -10.40 -6.74
N MET A 179 22.89 -10.58 -5.48
CA MET A 179 22.02 -10.35 -4.31
C MET A 179 21.64 -8.88 -4.18
N ASP A 180 22.61 -7.98 -4.35
CA ASP A 180 22.38 -6.54 -4.33
C ASP A 180 21.36 -6.09 -5.38
N SER A 181 21.52 -6.55 -6.62
CA SER A 181 20.63 -6.18 -7.73
C SER A 181 19.25 -6.81 -7.64
N LYS A 182 19.13 -7.96 -6.96
CA LYS A 182 17.85 -8.68 -6.81
C LYS A 182 17.03 -8.18 -5.62
N TYR A 183 17.69 -7.87 -4.49
CA TYR A 183 17.00 -7.58 -3.24
C TYR A 183 17.17 -6.17 -2.71
N MET A 184 18.40 -5.57 -2.82
CA MET A 184 18.67 -4.25 -2.23
C MET A 184 18.28 -3.12 -3.17
N ILE A 185 17.06 -3.15 -3.68
CA ILE A 185 16.54 -2.20 -4.67
C ILE A 185 15.32 -1.46 -4.13
N PRO A 186 15.10 -0.20 -4.54
CA PRO A 186 13.96 0.60 -4.10
C PRO A 186 12.59 -0.06 -4.38
N ASP A 187 12.49 -0.82 -5.46
CA ASP A 187 11.22 -1.47 -5.86
C ASP A 187 10.75 -2.54 -4.88
N ARG A 188 11.66 -3.09 -4.04
CA ARG A 188 11.34 -4.03 -2.98
C ARG A 188 11.01 -3.38 -1.63
N VAL A 189 11.19 -2.07 -1.51
CA VAL A 189 10.91 -1.38 -0.26
C VAL A 189 9.41 -1.37 0.03
N ILE A 190 9.05 -1.83 1.23
CA ILE A 190 7.70 -1.70 1.78
C ILE A 190 7.70 -0.59 2.84
N GLY A 191 6.76 0.32 2.73
CA GLY A 191 6.64 1.45 3.64
C GLY A 191 6.14 2.72 2.97
N THR A 192 6.20 3.84 3.69
CA THR A 192 5.76 5.16 3.17
C THR A 192 6.54 5.62 1.96
N SER A 193 7.81 5.26 1.85
CA SER A 193 8.70 5.61 0.73
C SER A 193 8.80 4.51 -0.33
N GLY A 194 8.00 3.46 -0.23
CA GLY A 194 7.99 2.32 -1.12
C GLY A 194 6.57 1.88 -1.45
N SER A 195 6.40 0.57 -1.62
CA SER A 195 5.09 -0.04 -1.87
C SER A 195 4.26 -0.12 -0.60
N LYS A 196 2.95 0.07 -0.75
CA LYS A 196 1.95 -0.25 0.27
C LYS A 196 1.30 -1.56 -0.13
N VAL A 197 1.22 -2.48 0.81
CA VAL A 197 0.76 -3.85 0.59
C VAL A 197 -0.33 -4.24 1.57
N ALA A 198 -1.19 -5.17 1.16
CA ALA A 198 -2.28 -5.70 1.97
C ALA A 198 -2.49 -7.20 1.65
N PRO A 199 -1.47 -8.05 1.90
CA PRO A 199 -1.59 -9.48 1.67
C PRO A 199 -2.48 -10.17 2.73
N THR A 200 -2.91 -11.40 2.43
CA THR A 200 -3.55 -12.26 3.43
C THR A 200 -2.58 -12.65 4.55
N LEU A 201 -1.30 -12.86 4.22
CA LEU A 201 -0.26 -13.17 5.20
C LEU A 201 0.98 -12.30 4.97
N TYR A 202 1.40 -11.62 6.01
CA TYR A 202 2.65 -10.87 6.06
C TYR A 202 3.60 -11.46 7.08
N VAL A 203 4.80 -11.86 6.65
CA VAL A 203 5.83 -12.38 7.55
C VAL A 203 6.97 -11.37 7.68
N ALA A 204 7.15 -10.83 8.87
CA ALA A 204 8.12 -9.80 9.21
C ALA A 204 9.35 -10.42 9.87
N ILE A 205 10.50 -10.46 9.20
CA ILE A 205 11.70 -11.15 9.69
C ILE A 205 12.80 -10.15 10.05
N GLY A 206 13.17 -10.09 11.32
CA GLY A 206 14.29 -9.25 11.79
C GLY A 206 14.16 -7.78 11.44
N LEU A 207 12.95 -7.25 11.42
CA LEU A 207 12.67 -5.84 11.23
C LEU A 207 12.06 -5.24 12.50
N SER A 208 12.31 -3.95 12.74
CA SER A 208 11.97 -3.29 14.00
C SER A 208 10.50 -2.81 14.09
N GLY A 209 9.77 -2.77 12.99
CA GLY A 209 8.45 -2.15 12.98
C GLY A 209 8.49 -0.62 13.03
N ALA A 210 9.50 -0.02 12.42
CA ALA A 210 9.50 1.43 12.25
C ALA A 210 8.20 1.89 11.59
N VAL A 211 7.63 2.99 12.07
CA VAL A 211 6.34 3.56 11.66
C VAL A 211 6.17 3.63 10.15
N GLN A 212 7.25 4.02 9.46
CA GLN A 212 7.25 4.14 8.01
C GLN A 212 7.07 2.78 7.32
N HIS A 213 7.60 1.70 7.90
CA HIS A 213 7.43 0.36 7.38
C HIS A 213 6.03 -0.17 7.69
N VAL A 214 5.59 -0.02 8.94
CA VAL A 214 4.25 -0.41 9.40
C VAL A 214 3.16 0.22 8.55
N ALA A 215 3.26 1.51 8.24
CA ALA A 215 2.31 2.20 7.37
C ALA A 215 2.23 1.59 5.95
N GLY A 216 3.24 0.84 5.52
CA GLY A 216 3.24 0.13 4.24
C GLY A 216 2.60 -1.25 4.29
N MET A 217 2.47 -1.87 5.47
CA MET A 217 1.96 -3.25 5.63
C MET A 217 0.68 -3.36 6.47
N LYS A 218 0.21 -2.26 7.04
CA LYS A 218 -0.92 -2.22 7.98
C LYS A 218 -2.25 -2.77 7.43
N GLY A 219 -2.37 -2.92 6.12
CA GLY A 219 -3.53 -3.53 5.47
C GLY A 219 -3.50 -5.06 5.43
N SER A 220 -2.46 -5.71 5.95
CA SER A 220 -2.33 -7.18 5.97
C SER A 220 -3.39 -7.82 6.86
N GLU A 221 -3.91 -8.98 6.46
CA GLU A 221 -4.96 -9.66 7.25
C GLU A 221 -4.37 -10.40 8.47
N VAL A 222 -3.22 -11.05 8.28
CA VAL A 222 -2.47 -11.76 9.34
C VAL A 222 -1.02 -11.35 9.27
N VAL A 223 -0.44 -11.00 10.40
CA VAL A 223 0.97 -10.61 10.54
C VAL A 223 1.69 -11.54 11.50
N ILE A 224 2.76 -12.17 11.00
CA ILE A 224 3.68 -12.98 11.81
C ILE A 224 5.01 -12.26 11.87
N SER A 225 5.56 -12.04 13.06
CA SER A 225 6.89 -11.47 13.20
C SER A 225 7.88 -12.43 13.86
N ILE A 226 9.12 -12.40 13.36
CA ILE A 226 10.26 -13.15 13.91
C ILE A 226 11.31 -12.12 14.31
N ASN A 227 11.59 -11.99 15.61
CA ASN A 227 12.55 -11.04 16.12
C ASN A 227 13.21 -11.53 17.40
N THR A 228 14.41 -11.08 17.67
CA THR A 228 15.11 -11.32 18.95
C THR A 228 14.74 -10.29 20.03
N ASP A 229 14.25 -9.12 19.62
CA ASP A 229 13.90 -8.02 20.50
C ASP A 229 12.41 -8.06 20.85
N GLU A 230 12.10 -8.37 22.11
CA GLU A 230 10.74 -8.43 22.66
C GLU A 230 10.08 -7.05 22.83
N ASN A 231 10.85 -5.98 22.73
CA ASN A 231 10.34 -4.61 22.79
C ASN A 231 10.25 -3.96 21.40
N SER A 232 10.41 -4.73 20.35
CA SER A 232 10.35 -4.24 18.99
C SER A 232 8.92 -3.81 18.62
N PRO A 233 8.68 -2.60 18.11
CA PRO A 233 7.34 -2.10 17.75
C PRO A 233 6.57 -2.98 16.75
N ILE A 234 7.25 -3.85 16.00
CA ILE A 234 6.55 -4.78 15.11
C ILE A 234 5.64 -5.74 15.85
N ILE A 235 5.89 -5.99 17.14
CA ILE A 235 5.11 -6.90 17.96
C ILE A 235 3.68 -6.39 18.14
N ASP A 236 3.51 -5.10 18.32
CA ASP A 236 2.20 -4.45 18.48
C ASP A 236 1.33 -4.55 17.20
N GLU A 237 1.98 -4.80 16.07
CA GLU A 237 1.32 -4.96 14.76
C GLU A 237 1.23 -6.44 14.32
N SER A 238 1.59 -7.39 15.20
CA SER A 238 1.67 -8.80 14.88
C SER A 238 0.59 -9.61 15.58
N ASP A 239 -0.09 -10.49 14.84
CA ASP A 239 -1.00 -11.49 15.42
C ASP A 239 -0.23 -12.63 16.09
N ILE A 240 0.96 -12.95 15.56
CA ILE A 240 1.85 -13.97 16.11
C ILE A 240 3.27 -13.43 16.17
N PHE A 241 3.87 -13.47 17.36
CA PHE A 241 5.27 -13.14 17.58
C PHE A 241 6.07 -14.40 17.88
N ILE A 242 7.17 -14.62 17.15
CA ILE A 242 8.13 -15.69 17.38
C ILE A 242 9.45 -15.08 17.84
N LYS A 243 9.78 -15.29 19.12
CA LYS A 243 11.06 -14.85 19.65
C LYS A 243 12.18 -15.77 19.18
N GLY A 244 13.12 -15.24 18.42
CA GLY A 244 14.29 -15.99 17.97
C GLY A 244 15.08 -15.27 16.88
N ARG A 245 16.24 -15.83 16.61
CA ARG A 245 17.06 -15.39 15.49
C ARG A 245 16.50 -16.01 14.20
N LEU A 246 16.66 -15.29 13.10
CA LEU A 246 16.29 -15.78 11.78
C LEU A 246 16.94 -17.15 11.49
N GLU A 247 18.23 -17.26 11.78
CA GLU A 247 19.05 -18.44 11.52
C GLU A 247 18.56 -19.70 12.29
N ASP A 248 17.88 -19.51 13.41
CA ASP A 248 17.38 -20.59 14.24
C ASP A 248 15.91 -20.94 13.88
N VAL A 249 15.08 -19.91 13.66
CA VAL A 249 13.64 -20.08 13.50
C VAL A 249 13.26 -20.48 12.07
N VAL A 250 13.81 -19.79 11.06
CA VAL A 250 13.39 -19.98 9.66
C VAL A 250 13.66 -21.41 9.15
N PRO A 251 14.81 -22.05 9.43
CA PRO A 251 15.03 -23.44 9.04
C PRO A 251 14.00 -24.42 9.61
N ILE A 252 13.57 -24.19 10.87
CA ILE A 252 12.55 -25.03 11.52
C ILE A 252 11.20 -24.86 10.80
N LEU A 253 10.83 -23.63 10.47
CA LEU A 253 9.60 -23.37 9.74
C LEU A 253 9.62 -23.99 8.34
N ILE A 254 10.74 -23.90 7.64
CA ILE A 254 10.94 -24.53 6.33
C ILE A 254 10.72 -26.06 6.43
N ASP A 255 11.35 -26.71 7.42
CA ASP A 255 11.21 -28.16 7.62
C ASP A 255 9.76 -28.56 7.93
N GLN A 256 9.09 -27.82 8.81
CA GLN A 256 7.69 -28.08 9.16
C GLN A 256 6.74 -27.89 7.98
N ILE A 257 6.92 -26.85 7.18
CA ILE A 257 6.11 -26.62 5.98
C ILE A 257 6.33 -27.73 4.96
N LYS A 258 7.57 -28.16 4.72
CA LYS A 258 7.87 -29.27 3.81
C LYS A 258 7.18 -30.56 4.26
N LYS A 259 7.20 -30.86 5.56
CA LYS A 259 6.50 -32.03 6.13
C LYS A 259 4.99 -31.95 5.93
N GLN A 260 4.39 -30.77 6.13
CA GLN A 260 2.96 -30.58 5.93
C GLN A 260 2.56 -30.71 4.45
N ILE A 261 3.32 -30.13 3.54
CA ILE A 261 3.08 -30.26 2.09
C ILE A 261 3.14 -31.74 1.69
N ALA A 262 4.14 -32.50 2.15
CA ALA A 262 4.26 -33.93 1.89
C ALA A 262 3.07 -34.72 2.43
N ALA A 263 2.61 -34.41 3.65
CA ALA A 263 1.46 -35.08 4.27
C ALA A 263 0.14 -34.80 3.52
N ILE A 264 -0.04 -33.58 2.99
CA ILE A 264 -1.22 -33.22 2.18
C ILE A 264 -1.18 -33.97 0.84
N SER A 265 -0.04 -34.02 0.18
CA SER A 265 0.13 -34.74 -1.09
C SER A 265 -0.17 -36.25 -0.97
N LEU A 266 0.16 -36.86 0.16
CA LEU A 266 -0.14 -38.25 0.45
C LEU A 266 -1.63 -38.52 0.72
N ARG A 267 -2.41 -37.51 1.12
CA ARG A 267 -3.86 -37.64 1.37
C ARG A 267 -4.69 -37.38 0.12
N SER A 268 -4.09 -36.79 -0.90
CA SER A 268 -4.77 -36.42 -2.16
C SER A 268 -4.62 -37.48 -3.27
N ASN A 269 -3.79 -38.49 -3.04
CA ASN A 269 -3.63 -39.70 -3.85
C ASN A 269 -4.34 -40.89 -3.17
#